data_fac42e2aa2c78ad3d5c4504e574aee4e
#
_entry.id   fac42e2aa2c78ad3d5c4504e574aee4e
#
_cell.length_a   1.000
_cell.length_b   1.000
_cell.length_c   1.000
_cell.angle_alpha   90.00
_cell.angle_beta   90.00
_cell.angle_gamma   90.00
#
_symmetry.space_group_name_H-M   'P 1'
#
loop_
_entity.id
_entity.type
_entity.pdbx_description
1 polymer ?
#
loop_
_entity_poly.entity_id
_entity_poly.type
_entity_poly.pdbx_seq_one_letter_code
_entity_poly.pdbx_strand_id
1 'polypeptide(L)'
;MPRVALQMSFRPDRPNRSTTIHWSFAVSRPESLRTLLLRLPPGMGFANSSLGIEECAPAVLEAAGPEGCPADSRLGHGSAVAQVPAQSLVSERAQVTALLGPSAGGDGETMNVLFFVEGRSPVNREIVLDGQLSGIGAAGGATLMTEAPPLPVWPAGPDIGLVRFRSTIGPEGLTYYRRVGGRRVAFEPRGLSVPRRCPRGGFPVSLTLGWWAVSGTVTARGRVACPRG
;
A
#
# COMPACT_ATOMS: atom_id res chain seq x y z
N MET A 1 -15.48 1.37 19.35
CA MET A 1 -14.42 1.30 18.31
C MET A 1 -15.02 0.79 17.01
N PRO A 2 -14.57 1.26 15.82
CA PRO A 2 -15.02 0.72 14.54
C PRO A 2 -14.54 -0.72 14.38
N ARG A 3 -15.29 -1.54 13.61
CA ARG A 3 -14.84 -2.88 13.18
C ARG A 3 -14.11 -2.75 11.87
N VAL A 4 -13.06 -3.58 11.69
CA VAL A 4 -12.23 -3.60 10.48
C VAL A 4 -12.27 -4.99 9.88
N ALA A 5 -12.56 -5.09 8.59
CA ALA A 5 -12.50 -6.32 7.81
C ALA A 5 -11.31 -6.24 6.85
N LEU A 6 -10.38 -7.20 6.93
CA LEU A 6 -9.20 -7.31 6.07
C LEU A 6 -9.37 -8.45 5.07
N GLN A 7 -9.02 -8.21 3.81
CA GLN A 7 -8.89 -9.23 2.78
C GLN A 7 -7.54 -9.09 2.10
N MET A 8 -6.88 -10.21 1.81
CA MET A 8 -5.62 -10.24 1.07
C MET A 8 -5.54 -11.49 0.19
N SER A 9 -4.90 -11.35 -0.96
CA SER A 9 -4.59 -12.45 -1.87
C SER A 9 -3.28 -12.21 -2.60
N PHE A 10 -2.66 -13.30 -3.08
CA PHE A 10 -1.45 -13.30 -3.90
C PHE A 10 -1.79 -13.79 -5.30
N ARG A 11 -1.25 -13.12 -6.34
CA ARG A 11 -1.42 -13.51 -7.73
C ARG A 11 -0.11 -13.38 -8.50
N PRO A 12 0.46 -14.48 -9.03
CA PRO A 12 0.14 -15.87 -8.69
C PRO A 12 0.43 -16.19 -7.23
N ASP A 13 -0.21 -17.23 -6.67
CA ASP A 13 -0.08 -17.66 -5.27
C ASP A 13 0.99 -18.76 -5.06
N ARG A 14 1.75 -19.11 -6.11
CA ARG A 14 2.73 -20.20 -6.08
C ARG A 14 3.91 -19.89 -5.15
N PRO A 15 4.30 -20.83 -4.25
CA PRO A 15 5.42 -20.66 -3.36
C PRO A 15 6.72 -20.35 -4.09
N ASN A 16 7.56 -19.50 -3.48
CA ASN A 16 8.86 -19.08 -4.01
C ASN A 16 8.81 -18.45 -5.42
N ARG A 17 7.67 -17.90 -5.80
CA ARG A 17 7.47 -17.20 -7.07
C ARG A 17 7.12 -15.74 -6.83
N SER A 18 7.45 -14.92 -7.82
CA SER A 18 7.01 -13.53 -7.88
C SER A 18 5.49 -13.45 -7.84
N THR A 19 4.98 -12.48 -7.12
CA THR A 19 3.54 -12.27 -6.92
C THR A 19 3.19 -10.80 -6.85
N THR A 20 1.95 -10.51 -7.16
CA THR A 20 1.28 -9.26 -6.82
C THR A 20 0.42 -9.47 -5.58
N ILE A 21 0.50 -8.56 -4.65
CA ILE A 21 -0.34 -8.53 -3.44
C ILE A 21 -1.57 -7.67 -3.74
N HIS A 22 -2.74 -8.27 -3.67
CA HIS A 22 -4.01 -7.54 -3.61
C HIS A 22 -4.48 -7.53 -2.17
N TRP A 23 -4.67 -6.35 -1.62
CA TRP A 23 -5.19 -6.22 -0.27
C TRP A 23 -6.22 -5.12 -0.17
N SER A 24 -7.16 -5.30 0.73
CA SER A 24 -8.20 -4.33 0.98
C SER A 24 -8.68 -4.41 2.41
N PHE A 25 -9.19 -3.31 2.91
CA PHE A 25 -9.93 -3.31 4.16
C PHE A 25 -11.16 -2.40 4.08
N ALA A 26 -12.12 -2.68 4.95
CA ALA A 26 -13.31 -1.88 5.15
C ALA A 26 -13.49 -1.60 6.64
N VAL A 27 -13.97 -0.40 6.95
CA VAL A 27 -14.23 0.09 8.30
C VAL A 27 -15.73 0.26 8.45
N SER A 28 -16.31 -0.21 9.55
CA SER A 28 -17.76 -0.24 9.76
C SER A 28 -18.43 1.13 9.88
N ARG A 29 -17.67 2.17 10.15
CA ARG A 29 -18.08 3.58 10.17
C ARG A 29 -16.89 4.46 9.79
N PRO A 30 -17.11 5.65 9.18
CA PRO A 30 -16.03 6.54 8.80
C PRO A 30 -15.28 7.04 10.05
N GLU A 31 -13.96 6.90 10.03
CA GLU A 31 -13.05 7.38 11.07
C GLU A 31 -11.80 7.97 10.43
N SER A 32 -11.29 9.07 10.95
CA SER A 32 -10.07 9.71 10.47
C SER A 32 -8.86 8.85 10.85
N LEU A 33 -8.19 8.30 9.84
CA LEU A 33 -7.04 7.42 10.00
C LEU A 33 -5.84 8.21 10.50
N ARG A 34 -5.16 7.69 11.52
CA ARG A 34 -3.90 8.21 12.04
C ARG A 34 -2.72 7.30 11.69
N THR A 35 -2.86 6.01 11.98
CA THR A 35 -1.78 5.04 11.74
C THR A 35 -2.32 3.79 11.07
N LEU A 36 -1.52 3.22 10.18
CA LEU A 36 -1.76 1.94 9.55
C LEU A 36 -0.52 1.07 9.71
N LEU A 37 -0.69 -0.13 10.24
CA LEU A 37 0.35 -1.13 10.37
C LEU A 37 -0.13 -2.43 9.73
N LEU A 38 0.40 -2.75 8.55
CA LEU A 38 0.13 -4.00 7.84
C LEU A 38 1.30 -4.96 8.05
N ARG A 39 1.01 -6.16 8.56
CA ARG A 39 1.99 -7.25 8.69
C ARG A 39 1.74 -8.29 7.62
N LEU A 40 2.77 -8.56 6.84
CA LEU A 40 2.83 -9.55 5.79
C LEU A 40 3.34 -10.89 6.34
N PRO A 41 3.08 -12.01 5.64
CA PRO A 41 3.51 -13.32 6.11
C PRO A 41 5.01 -13.44 6.30
N PRO A 42 5.46 -14.18 7.31
CA PRO A 42 6.87 -14.54 7.47
C PRO A 42 7.44 -15.19 6.22
N GLY A 43 8.68 -14.81 5.85
CA GLY A 43 9.39 -15.36 4.70
C GLY A 43 8.95 -14.80 3.35
N MET A 44 8.10 -13.79 3.30
CA MET A 44 7.95 -12.98 2.08
C MET A 44 9.23 -12.20 1.81
N GLY A 45 9.63 -12.12 0.56
CA GLY A 45 10.81 -11.39 0.13
C GLY A 45 10.56 -10.64 -1.17
N PHE A 46 11.49 -9.76 -1.54
CA PHE A 46 11.59 -9.27 -2.90
C PHE A 46 12.20 -10.38 -3.77
N ALA A 47 11.54 -10.75 -4.85
CA ALA A 47 12.12 -11.59 -5.86
C ALA A 47 13.14 -10.75 -6.63
N ASN A 48 14.45 -10.81 -6.35
CA ASN A 48 15.55 -10.13 -7.09
C ASN A 48 15.00 -9.25 -8.21
N SER A 49 14.32 -8.19 -7.82
CA SER A 49 13.27 -7.74 -8.64
C SER A 49 13.68 -6.44 -9.28
N SER A 50 13.28 -6.34 -10.43
CA SER A 50 13.18 -5.08 -11.09
C SER A 50 11.94 -4.26 -10.66
N LEU A 51 11.24 -4.59 -9.59
CA LEU A 51 10.13 -3.78 -9.06
C LEU A 51 10.68 -2.64 -8.20
N GLY A 52 10.38 -1.38 -8.57
CA GLY A 52 10.93 -0.21 -7.89
C GLY A 52 12.44 -0.12 -8.05
N ILE A 53 12.92 0.09 -9.28
CA ILE A 53 14.36 0.24 -9.58
C ILE A 53 14.82 1.70 -9.58
N GLU A 54 13.89 2.63 -9.65
CA GLU A 54 14.13 4.07 -9.51
C GLU A 54 13.29 4.61 -8.36
N GLU A 55 13.79 5.64 -7.70
CA GLU A 55 13.12 6.30 -6.59
C GLU A 55 12.42 7.58 -7.07
N CYS A 56 11.26 7.87 -6.49
CA CYS A 56 10.60 9.15 -6.66
C CYS A 56 10.83 10.03 -5.42
N ALA A 57 11.34 11.24 -5.61
CA ALA A 57 11.47 12.18 -4.51
C ALA A 57 10.07 12.69 -4.07
N PRO A 58 9.77 12.74 -2.75
CA PRO A 58 8.48 13.23 -2.25
C PRO A 58 8.10 14.60 -2.78
N ALA A 59 9.05 15.54 -2.83
CA ALA A 59 8.80 16.88 -3.36
C ALA A 59 8.40 16.90 -4.84
N VAL A 60 8.93 15.98 -5.66
CA VAL A 60 8.53 15.85 -7.07
C VAL A 60 7.11 15.29 -7.16
N LEU A 61 6.81 14.30 -6.32
CA LEU A 61 5.48 13.69 -6.25
C LEU A 61 4.41 14.68 -5.80
N GLU A 62 4.72 15.52 -4.80
CA GLU A 62 3.84 16.58 -4.32
C GLU A 62 3.60 17.68 -5.37
N ALA A 63 4.65 18.05 -6.11
CA ALA A 63 4.57 19.17 -7.07
C ALA A 63 3.97 18.79 -8.42
N ALA A 64 4.19 17.57 -8.90
CA ALA A 64 3.86 17.13 -10.26
C ALA A 64 3.04 15.83 -10.32
N GLY A 65 2.67 15.26 -9.18
CA GLY A 65 1.96 14.00 -9.11
C GLY A 65 2.80 12.81 -9.62
N PRO A 66 2.17 11.64 -9.78
CA PRO A 66 2.85 10.42 -10.23
C PRO A 66 3.48 10.51 -11.62
N GLU A 67 3.02 11.44 -12.46
CA GLU A 67 3.56 11.64 -13.81
C GLU A 67 4.92 12.38 -13.79
N GLY A 68 5.22 13.10 -12.71
CA GLY A 68 6.54 13.71 -12.50
C GLY A 68 7.61 12.71 -12.05
N CYS A 69 7.21 11.52 -11.62
CA CYS A 69 8.13 10.49 -11.14
C CYS A 69 8.60 9.55 -12.26
N PRO A 70 9.77 8.91 -12.10
CA PRO A 70 10.19 7.85 -13.00
C PRO A 70 9.14 6.74 -13.11
N ALA A 71 8.87 6.25 -14.31
CA ALA A 71 7.90 5.16 -14.51
C ALA A 71 8.27 3.89 -13.72
N ASP A 72 9.56 3.63 -13.59
CA ASP A 72 10.12 2.46 -12.92
C ASP A 72 10.16 2.60 -11.38
N SER A 73 9.68 3.73 -10.83
CA SER A 73 9.41 3.90 -9.39
C SER A 73 8.03 3.36 -8.98
N ARG A 74 7.11 3.14 -9.91
CA ARG A 74 5.77 2.67 -9.60
C ARG A 74 5.78 1.25 -9.04
N LEU A 75 5.18 1.07 -7.87
CA LEU A 75 5.05 -0.23 -7.19
C LEU A 75 3.66 -0.82 -7.33
N GLY A 76 2.66 0.01 -7.64
CA GLY A 76 1.29 -0.43 -7.72
C GLY A 76 0.27 0.70 -7.73
N HIS A 77 -0.98 0.30 -7.60
CA HIS A 77 -2.13 1.21 -7.65
C HIS A 77 -3.23 0.79 -6.66
N GLY A 78 -4.21 1.65 -6.47
CA GLY A 78 -5.31 1.37 -5.58
C GLY A 78 -6.43 2.40 -5.62
N SER A 79 -7.31 2.32 -4.65
CA SER A 79 -8.38 3.28 -4.44
C SER A 79 -8.77 3.37 -2.97
N ALA A 80 -9.25 4.53 -2.57
CA ALA A 80 -9.82 4.77 -1.26
C ALA A 80 -11.25 5.31 -1.39
N VAL A 81 -12.07 5.05 -0.39
CA VAL A 81 -13.37 5.69 -0.21
C VAL A 81 -13.38 6.28 1.19
N ALA A 82 -13.60 7.58 1.27
CA ALA A 82 -13.73 8.31 2.51
C ALA A 82 -15.11 8.99 2.58
N GLN A 83 -15.57 9.31 3.78
CA GLN A 83 -16.84 9.97 4.02
C GLN A 83 -16.66 11.05 5.09
N VAL A 84 -17.51 12.08 5.04
CA VAL A 84 -17.62 13.06 6.12
C VAL A 84 -18.43 12.43 7.26
N PRO A 85 -17.88 12.24 8.47
CA PRO A 85 -18.55 11.52 9.55
C PRO A 85 -19.94 12.08 9.93
N ALA A 86 -20.11 13.41 9.84
CA ALA A 86 -21.38 14.07 10.13
C ALA A 86 -22.39 14.07 8.96
N GLN A 87 -21.93 13.67 7.76
CA GLN A 87 -22.71 13.69 6.52
C GLN A 87 -22.40 12.42 5.72
N SER A 88 -22.82 11.26 6.22
CA SER A 88 -22.51 9.95 5.66
C SER A 88 -22.90 9.76 4.19
N LEU A 89 -23.74 10.62 3.63
CA LEU A 89 -24.12 10.62 2.21
C LEU A 89 -23.06 11.24 1.30
N VAL A 90 -22.12 12.02 1.85
CA VAL A 90 -21.02 12.62 1.07
C VAL A 90 -19.84 11.67 1.11
N SER A 91 -19.58 11.03 -0.03
CA SER A 91 -18.45 10.10 -0.19
C SER A 91 -17.46 10.67 -1.19
N GLU A 92 -16.19 10.67 -0.80
CA GLU A 92 -15.04 10.94 -1.66
C GLU A 92 -14.47 9.62 -2.18
N ARG A 93 -14.20 9.58 -3.48
CA ARG A 93 -13.44 8.49 -4.10
C ARG A 93 -12.08 9.02 -4.51
N ALA A 94 -11.05 8.39 -4.01
CA ALA A 94 -9.67 8.73 -4.34
C ALA A 94 -8.98 7.58 -5.08
N GLN A 95 -8.11 7.95 -6.02
CA GLN A 95 -7.13 7.04 -6.61
C GLN A 95 -5.89 6.99 -5.73
N VAL A 96 -5.22 5.86 -5.73
CA VAL A 96 -3.98 5.66 -4.97
C VAL A 96 -2.92 5.12 -5.92
N THR A 97 -1.76 5.78 -5.96
CA THR A 97 -0.58 5.27 -6.64
C THR A 97 0.50 4.99 -5.60
N ALA A 98 1.08 3.80 -5.62
CA ALA A 98 2.19 3.44 -4.77
C ALA A 98 3.50 3.53 -5.56
N LEU A 99 4.49 4.25 -5.02
CA LEU A 99 5.78 4.47 -5.64
C LEU A 99 6.91 4.13 -4.64
N LEU A 100 8.09 3.81 -5.16
CA LEU A 100 9.30 3.71 -4.37
C LEU A 100 9.79 5.11 -4.03
N GLY A 101 9.90 5.43 -2.76
CA GLY A 101 10.54 6.63 -2.25
C GLY A 101 12.03 6.42 -1.93
N PRO A 102 12.75 7.52 -1.62
CA PRO A 102 14.15 7.45 -1.20
C PRO A 102 14.31 6.58 0.04
N SER A 103 15.35 5.75 0.05
CA SER A 103 15.66 4.88 1.19
C SER A 103 16.01 5.72 2.43
N ALA A 104 15.32 5.46 3.54
CA ALA A 104 15.51 6.21 4.79
C ALA A 104 16.77 5.81 5.59
N GLY A 105 17.52 4.80 5.15
CA GLY A 105 18.74 4.31 5.80
C GLY A 105 19.57 3.40 4.91
N GLY A 106 20.88 3.39 5.11
CA GLY A 106 21.84 2.65 4.29
C GLY A 106 21.93 1.15 4.53
N ASP A 107 21.04 0.55 5.32
CA ASP A 107 21.08 -0.84 5.77
C ASP A 107 20.36 -1.81 4.82
N GLY A 108 19.67 -1.31 3.80
CA GLY A 108 18.95 -2.14 2.81
C GLY A 108 17.77 -2.96 3.36
N GLU A 109 17.48 -2.85 4.66
CA GLU A 109 16.39 -3.60 5.30
C GLU A 109 15.05 -2.83 5.31
N THR A 110 15.10 -1.53 5.04
CA THR A 110 13.93 -0.65 5.03
C THR A 110 13.73 -0.03 3.65
N MET A 111 12.53 -0.13 3.13
CA MET A 111 12.10 0.49 1.88
C MET A 111 11.06 1.55 2.18
N ASN A 112 11.19 2.72 1.58
CA ASN A 112 10.16 3.76 1.65
C ASN A 112 9.16 3.58 0.50
N VAL A 113 7.88 3.52 0.84
CA VAL A 113 6.76 3.42 -0.11
C VAL A 113 5.92 4.68 -0.02
N LEU A 114 5.94 5.49 -1.05
CA LEU A 114 5.11 6.69 -1.13
C LEU A 114 3.72 6.30 -1.66
N PHE A 115 2.68 6.71 -0.96
CA PHE A 115 1.30 6.59 -1.43
C PHE A 115 0.79 7.97 -1.83
N PHE A 116 0.64 8.19 -3.12
CA PHE A 116 -0.05 9.35 -3.64
C PHE A 116 -1.54 9.08 -3.69
N VAL A 117 -2.32 9.87 -2.96
CA VAL A 117 -3.77 9.73 -2.87
C VAL A 117 -4.42 10.95 -3.48
N GLU A 118 -5.11 10.76 -4.60
CA GLU A 118 -5.78 11.80 -5.37
C GLU A 118 -7.30 11.69 -5.21
N GLY A 119 -7.90 12.59 -4.44
CA GLY A 119 -9.35 12.76 -4.35
C GLY A 119 -9.84 13.69 -5.46
N ARG A 120 -10.95 13.34 -6.11
CA ARG A 120 -11.47 14.10 -7.26
C ARG A 120 -12.77 14.84 -7.00
N SER A 121 -13.60 14.34 -6.12
CA SER A 121 -14.91 14.93 -5.83
C SER A 121 -15.51 14.29 -4.57
N PRO A 122 -16.03 15.06 -3.64
CA PRO A 122 -16.22 16.53 -3.63
C PRO A 122 -15.03 17.33 -3.08
N VAL A 123 -13.98 16.67 -2.53
CA VAL A 123 -12.94 17.38 -1.77
C VAL A 123 -11.74 17.79 -2.64
N ASN A 124 -11.53 17.15 -3.78
CA ASN A 124 -10.46 17.44 -4.74
C ASN A 124 -9.11 17.74 -4.06
N ARG A 125 -8.56 16.78 -3.35
CA ARG A 125 -7.34 16.92 -2.58
C ARG A 125 -6.33 15.85 -2.91
N GLU A 126 -5.08 16.25 -3.01
CA GLU A 126 -3.95 15.36 -3.19
C GLU A 126 -3.11 15.33 -1.92
N ILE A 127 -2.67 14.15 -1.53
CA ILE A 127 -1.78 13.95 -0.40
C ILE A 127 -0.74 12.88 -0.72
N VAL A 128 0.46 13.06 -0.19
CA VAL A 128 1.51 12.05 -0.17
C VAL A 128 1.61 11.49 1.24
N LEU A 129 1.56 10.18 1.37
CA LEU A 129 1.75 9.47 2.62
C LEU A 129 3.02 8.64 2.54
N ASP A 130 3.90 8.79 3.52
CA ASP A 130 5.09 7.97 3.65
C ASP A 130 4.75 6.64 4.32
N GLY A 131 5.16 5.55 3.71
CA GLY A 131 5.06 4.21 4.25
C GLY A 131 6.43 3.56 4.38
N GLN A 132 6.76 3.07 5.54
CA GLN A 132 8.00 2.34 5.79
C GLN A 132 7.73 0.84 5.75
N LEU A 133 8.33 0.16 4.77
CA LEU A 133 8.31 -1.29 4.65
C LEU A 133 9.64 -1.86 5.17
N SER A 134 9.58 -2.59 6.27
CA SER A 134 10.74 -3.17 6.95
C SER A 134 10.62 -4.68 7.15
N GLY A 135 11.73 -5.35 7.45
CA GLY A 135 11.75 -6.77 7.78
C GLY A 135 11.43 -7.69 6.60
N ILE A 136 11.70 -7.27 5.37
CA ILE A 136 11.54 -8.11 4.17
C ILE A 136 12.53 -9.26 4.24
N GLY A 137 12.01 -10.50 4.08
CA GLY A 137 12.83 -11.71 4.23
C GLY A 137 13.06 -12.17 5.67
N ALA A 138 12.74 -11.35 6.66
CA ALA A 138 12.87 -11.72 8.07
C ALA A 138 11.91 -12.84 8.48
N ALA A 139 12.32 -13.63 9.49
CA ALA A 139 11.50 -14.70 10.04
C ALA A 139 10.17 -14.20 10.64
N GLY A 140 10.13 -12.95 11.10
CA GLY A 140 8.93 -12.29 11.65
C GLY A 140 7.92 -11.77 10.62
N GLY A 141 8.31 -11.73 9.33
CA GLY A 141 7.52 -11.15 8.25
C GLY A 141 7.76 -9.65 8.07
N ALA A 142 7.44 -9.15 6.89
CA ALA A 142 7.56 -7.73 6.58
C ALA A 142 6.41 -6.93 7.19
N THR A 143 6.71 -5.69 7.52
CA THR A 143 5.78 -4.74 8.14
C THR A 143 5.78 -3.44 7.35
N LEU A 144 4.60 -3.03 6.87
CA LEU A 144 4.37 -1.71 6.29
C LEU A 144 3.71 -0.83 7.34
N MET A 145 4.35 0.27 7.69
CA MET A 145 3.82 1.29 8.60
C MET A 145 3.63 2.61 7.86
N THR A 146 2.49 3.25 8.06
CA THR A 146 2.17 4.56 7.48
C THR A 146 1.45 5.41 8.51
N GLU A 147 1.78 6.70 8.55
CA GLU A 147 1.05 7.71 9.30
C GLU A 147 0.30 8.63 8.34
N ALA A 148 -0.96 8.93 8.67
CA ALA A 148 -1.77 9.87 7.92
C ALA A 148 -2.05 11.12 8.76
N PRO A 149 -1.86 12.33 8.19
CA PRO A 149 -2.24 13.55 8.86
C PRO A 149 -3.77 13.66 8.99
N PRO A 150 -4.28 14.50 9.87
CA PRO A 150 -5.70 14.83 9.88
C PRO A 150 -6.06 15.53 8.56
N LEU A 151 -7.21 15.17 7.98
CA LEU A 151 -7.64 15.65 6.67
C LEU A 151 -9.00 16.35 6.82
N PRO A 152 -9.03 17.63 7.22
CA PRO A 152 -10.26 18.36 7.34
C PRO A 152 -10.89 18.62 5.97
N VAL A 153 -12.20 18.50 5.88
CA VAL A 153 -12.99 18.74 4.64
C VAL A 153 -12.86 20.21 4.20
N TRP A 154 -12.85 21.12 5.17
CA TRP A 154 -12.57 22.56 5.00
C TRP A 154 -11.80 23.08 6.24
N PRO A 155 -11.18 24.26 6.18
CA PRO A 155 -10.49 24.83 7.34
C PRO A 155 -11.36 24.81 8.60
N ALA A 156 -10.85 24.21 9.69
CA ALA A 156 -11.56 23.98 10.95
C ALA A 156 -12.82 23.09 10.86
N GLY A 157 -13.00 22.38 9.74
CA GLY A 157 -14.09 21.42 9.55
C GLY A 157 -13.76 20.04 10.14
N PRO A 158 -14.73 19.11 10.08
CA PRO A 158 -14.49 17.74 10.47
C PRO A 158 -13.51 17.06 9.51
N ASP A 159 -12.72 16.13 10.03
CA ASP A 159 -11.87 15.29 9.22
C ASP A 159 -12.68 14.30 8.39
N ILE A 160 -12.19 13.99 7.20
CA ILE A 160 -12.72 12.88 6.41
C ILE A 160 -12.40 11.54 7.08
N GLY A 161 -13.38 10.66 7.10
CA GLY A 161 -13.24 9.30 7.65
C GLY A 161 -13.04 8.26 6.55
N LEU A 162 -12.01 7.44 6.67
CA LEU A 162 -11.78 6.33 5.77
C LEU A 162 -12.82 5.23 5.99
N VAL A 163 -13.42 4.74 4.90
CA VAL A 163 -14.42 3.66 4.92
C VAL A 163 -13.89 2.41 4.25
N ARG A 164 -13.17 2.57 3.14
CA ARG A 164 -12.62 1.46 2.36
C ARG A 164 -11.31 1.84 1.73
N PHE A 165 -10.40 0.88 1.69
CA PHE A 165 -9.15 0.99 0.97
C PHE A 165 -8.89 -0.29 0.19
N ARG A 166 -8.31 -0.16 -1.01
CA ARG A 166 -7.83 -1.27 -1.84
C ARG A 166 -6.50 -0.87 -2.44
N SER A 167 -5.57 -1.81 -2.47
CA SER A 167 -4.29 -1.61 -3.14
C SER A 167 -3.80 -2.91 -3.76
N THR A 168 -3.12 -2.74 -4.88
CA THR A 168 -2.42 -3.77 -5.63
C THR A 168 -0.96 -3.37 -5.67
N ILE A 169 -0.08 -4.17 -5.08
CA ILE A 169 1.38 -3.95 -5.04
C ILE A 169 2.05 -5.14 -5.73
N GLY A 170 2.82 -4.87 -6.77
CA GLY A 170 3.50 -5.90 -7.54
C GLY A 170 3.40 -5.66 -9.05
N PRO A 171 3.88 -6.62 -9.87
CA PRO A 171 4.05 -6.43 -11.31
C PRO A 171 2.75 -6.29 -12.11
N GLU A 172 1.62 -6.75 -11.59
CA GLU A 172 0.35 -6.75 -12.32
C GLU A 172 -0.04 -5.33 -12.77
N GLY A 173 -0.16 -5.15 -14.07
CA GLY A 173 -0.51 -3.86 -14.68
C GLY A 173 0.63 -2.85 -14.76
N LEU A 174 1.87 -3.23 -14.42
CA LEU A 174 3.06 -2.38 -14.55
C LEU A 174 3.88 -2.78 -15.77
N THR A 175 4.38 -1.79 -16.49
CA THR A 175 5.34 -1.97 -17.59
C THR A 175 6.51 -1.02 -17.37
N TYR A 176 7.70 -1.58 -17.22
CA TYR A 176 8.94 -0.86 -17.10
C TYR A 176 9.72 -0.90 -18.40
N TYR A 177 10.76 -0.07 -18.50
CA TYR A 177 11.56 0.04 -19.71
C TYR A 177 13.03 0.00 -19.37
N ARG A 178 13.80 -0.77 -20.15
CA ARG A 178 15.27 -0.80 -20.08
C ARG A 178 15.88 -0.57 -21.45
N ARG A 179 17.11 -0.09 -21.48
CA ARG A 179 17.87 0.05 -22.72
C ARG A 179 18.66 -1.24 -23.00
N VAL A 180 18.44 -1.83 -24.17
CA VAL A 180 19.19 -2.99 -24.66
C VAL A 180 19.70 -2.67 -26.05
N GLY A 181 21.03 -2.60 -26.24
CA GLY A 181 21.63 -2.22 -27.51
C GLY A 181 21.20 -0.84 -28.02
N GLY A 182 20.99 0.12 -27.12
CA GLY A 182 20.52 1.48 -27.45
C GLY A 182 19.01 1.60 -27.66
N ARG A 183 18.27 0.52 -27.72
CA ARG A 183 16.80 0.51 -27.89
C ARG A 183 16.07 0.41 -26.55
N ARG A 184 14.96 1.13 -26.43
CA ARG A 184 14.06 1.03 -25.28
C ARG A 184 13.19 -0.23 -25.42
N VAL A 185 13.34 -1.17 -24.48
CA VAL A 185 12.62 -2.45 -24.46
C VAL A 185 11.75 -2.53 -23.23
N ALA A 186 10.46 -2.78 -23.43
CA ALA A 186 9.50 -2.97 -22.36
C ALA A 186 9.73 -4.32 -21.66
N PHE A 187 9.52 -4.36 -20.33
CA PHE A 187 9.51 -5.60 -19.58
C PHE A 187 8.55 -5.47 -18.38
N GLU A 188 8.05 -6.62 -17.94
CA GLU A 188 7.25 -6.71 -16.70
C GLU A 188 8.21 -6.90 -15.51
N PRO A 189 8.14 -6.05 -14.46
CA PRO A 189 8.98 -6.22 -13.28
C PRO A 189 8.59 -7.49 -12.52
N ARG A 190 9.52 -8.04 -11.75
CA ARG A 190 9.19 -9.10 -10.80
C ARG A 190 8.68 -8.47 -9.52
N GLY A 191 7.69 -9.09 -8.88
CA GLY A 191 7.11 -8.58 -7.65
C GLY A 191 7.74 -9.14 -6.39
N LEU A 192 7.01 -9.01 -5.32
CA LEU A 192 7.32 -9.66 -4.06
C LEU A 192 7.26 -11.17 -4.22
N SER A 193 8.09 -11.92 -3.50
CA SER A 193 8.05 -13.39 -3.55
C SER A 193 7.16 -13.96 -2.45
N VAL A 194 6.32 -14.94 -2.83
CA VAL A 194 5.54 -15.73 -1.88
C VAL A 194 6.49 -16.57 -1.03
N PRO A 195 6.25 -16.76 0.28
CA PRO A 195 7.08 -17.62 1.11
C PRO A 195 7.23 -19.03 0.54
N ARG A 196 8.39 -19.65 0.76
CA ARG A 196 8.73 -20.98 0.20
C ARG A 196 7.79 -22.09 0.63
N ARG A 197 7.24 -21.99 1.84
CA ARG A 197 6.34 -23.00 2.43
C ARG A 197 5.07 -22.33 2.91
N CYS A 198 3.94 -22.93 2.58
CA CYS A 198 2.67 -22.49 3.12
C CYS A 198 2.41 -23.17 4.46
N PRO A 199 2.17 -22.40 5.53
CA PRO A 199 1.88 -22.96 6.85
C PRO A 199 0.46 -23.58 6.87
N ARG A 200 0.22 -24.51 7.81
CA ARG A 200 -1.11 -25.05 8.02
C ARG A 200 -2.12 -23.93 8.27
N GLY A 201 -3.20 -23.91 7.50
CA GLY A 201 -4.27 -22.91 7.58
C GLY A 201 -3.98 -21.60 6.84
N GLY A 202 -2.92 -21.53 6.00
CA GLY A 202 -2.62 -20.39 5.15
C GLY A 202 -1.65 -19.38 5.76
N PHE A 203 -1.26 -18.40 4.96
CA PHE A 203 -0.32 -17.35 5.33
C PHE A 203 -0.98 -16.32 6.26
N PRO A 204 -0.48 -16.11 7.48
CA PRO A 204 -1.06 -15.15 8.41
C PRO A 204 -0.79 -13.71 7.94
N VAL A 205 -1.81 -12.86 8.08
CA VAL A 205 -1.73 -11.41 7.82
C VAL A 205 -2.48 -10.67 8.91
N SER A 206 -2.07 -9.45 9.22
CA SER A 206 -2.83 -8.59 10.13
C SER A 206 -2.70 -7.12 9.74
N LEU A 207 -3.76 -6.37 10.05
CA LEU A 207 -3.84 -4.94 9.86
C LEU A 207 -4.25 -4.29 11.18
N THR A 208 -3.44 -3.38 11.68
CA THR A 208 -3.76 -2.56 12.86
C THR A 208 -3.95 -1.12 12.43
N LEU A 209 -5.07 -0.52 12.78
CA LEU A 209 -5.42 0.85 12.48
C LEU A 209 -5.57 1.65 13.77
N GLY A 210 -4.99 2.85 13.80
CA GLY A 210 -5.19 3.87 14.82
C GLY A 210 -5.91 5.08 14.24
N TRP A 211 -6.62 5.83 15.09
CA TRP A 211 -7.53 6.90 14.68
C TRP A 211 -7.19 8.20 15.38
N TRP A 212 -7.55 9.34 14.77
CA TRP A 212 -7.37 10.65 15.41
C TRP A 212 -8.43 10.93 16.48
N ALA A 213 -9.68 10.64 16.16
CA ALA A 213 -10.81 10.98 17.03
C ALA A 213 -11.10 9.95 18.13
N VAL A 214 -10.54 8.75 18.02
CA VAL A 214 -10.80 7.63 18.95
C VAL A 214 -9.50 7.09 19.50
N SER A 215 -9.33 7.07 20.80
CA SER A 215 -8.16 6.50 21.46
C SER A 215 -8.08 4.98 21.23
N GLY A 216 -6.85 4.48 21.09
CA GLY A 216 -6.56 3.07 20.89
C GLY A 216 -6.51 2.63 19.42
N THR A 217 -6.30 1.34 19.22
CA THR A 217 -6.13 0.72 17.91
C THR A 217 -7.07 -0.46 17.73
N VAL A 218 -7.38 -0.78 16.47
CA VAL A 218 -8.16 -1.96 16.09
C VAL A 218 -7.32 -2.86 15.21
N THR A 219 -7.24 -4.15 15.53
CA THR A 219 -6.50 -5.13 14.73
C THR A 219 -7.45 -6.12 14.08
N ALA A 220 -7.42 -6.17 12.74
CA ALA A 220 -8.01 -7.23 11.95
C ALA A 220 -6.95 -8.29 11.61
N ARG A 221 -7.29 -9.57 11.73
CA ARG A 221 -6.43 -10.69 11.36
C ARG A 221 -7.08 -11.48 10.24
N GLY A 222 -6.26 -11.97 9.32
CA GLY A 222 -6.69 -12.77 8.19
C GLY A 222 -5.68 -13.86 7.86
N ARG A 223 -6.05 -14.68 6.89
CA ARG A 223 -5.16 -15.70 6.30
C ARG A 223 -5.34 -15.71 4.80
N VAL A 224 -4.24 -15.72 4.07
CA VAL A 224 -4.25 -15.99 2.63
C VAL A 224 -4.17 -17.50 2.45
N ALA A 225 -5.11 -18.07 1.70
CA ALA A 225 -5.15 -19.52 1.47
C ALA A 225 -3.87 -20.01 0.79
N CYS A 226 -3.47 -21.24 1.09
CA CYS A 226 -2.42 -21.91 0.35
C CYS A 226 -2.88 -22.22 -1.07
N PRO A 227 -1.93 -22.25 -2.06
CA PRO A 227 -2.22 -22.76 -3.38
C PRO A 227 -2.84 -24.15 -3.30
N ARG A 228 -3.84 -24.38 -4.13
CA ARG A 228 -4.33 -25.75 -4.35
C ARG A 228 -3.31 -26.45 -5.24
N GLY A 229 -2.67 -27.49 -4.72
CA GLY A 229 -1.74 -28.35 -5.45
C GLY A 229 -2.39 -29.04 -6.64
#